data_2e41bb959c62d403186df3d00f06bc26
#
_entry.id   2e41bb959c62d403186df3d00f06bc26
#
_cell.length_a   1.000
_cell.length_b   1.000
_cell.length_c   1.000
_cell.angle_alpha   90.00
_cell.angle_beta   90.00
_cell.angle_gamma   90.00
#
_symmetry.space_group_name_H-M   'P 1'
#
loop_
_entity.id
_entity.type
_entity.pdbx_description
1 polymer ?
#
loop_
_entity_poly.entity_id
_entity_poly.type
_entity_poly.pdbx_seq_one_letter_code
_entity_poly.pdbx_strand_id
1 'polypeptide(L)'
;MQANHILKLSPAGLQLDVAPGTRLQDILFAQGVEFPCGGRGRCKGCRVKVLAGNLSIGADEKHLLTPVELANGWRLACRHFVSDDLELELAQWEAAILSDQTSFAFAPREGLGIAIDLGSTTIAAQLLDLTNGNVLAVQTALNAQARHGGDIMSRVEFAMHGGQAKLQRLIREQLGGMAAQLLVAASKTCSSRGNEAHSSKSLEPPHVGCYGMEELSHVVIVGNTIMHHLFCGVNVTPMAAHPFQPEQPGRFKFSPRELDWDLPDETVVEFLPCLGSFVGSDILAGIVATGLHESRDLVALMDLGTNGEVVVGNREKILCTSTAAGPAFEGARISQGMRAATGAISEVRVEDGFVSCRVLGGGEARGLCGSGLVDAVAAGLELEWIHPNGRMANRREMPLAGKVSLHPRDVRELQLAKGAIAAGLKILAQHFGATIDELKQVHLAGAFGNYISRTSAQKIGLLRMPLNRVVPAGNTALLGAKMALFEDAEKWDAIAKRVQHVSLNDDESFQDIYAAEMGF
;
A
#
# COMPACT_ATOMS: atom_id res chain seq x y z
N MET A 1 -20.38 32.38 -19.24
CA MET A 1 -19.82 31.26 -18.48
C MET A 1 -20.61 30.02 -18.89
N GLN A 2 -19.96 28.95 -19.37
CA GLN A 2 -20.65 27.70 -19.65
C GLN A 2 -21.16 27.12 -18.32
N ALA A 3 -22.38 26.60 -18.32
CA ALA A 3 -22.94 25.93 -17.13
C ALA A 3 -22.10 24.70 -16.77
N ASN A 4 -21.92 24.45 -15.48
CA ASN A 4 -21.27 23.23 -15.02
C ASN A 4 -22.16 22.00 -15.30
N HIS A 5 -21.52 20.84 -15.38
CA HIS A 5 -22.20 19.55 -15.55
C HIS A 5 -22.29 18.81 -14.22
N ILE A 6 -23.31 17.99 -14.09
CA ILE A 6 -23.51 17.15 -12.92
C ILE A 6 -22.89 15.77 -13.17
N LEU A 7 -21.92 15.40 -12.33
CA LEU A 7 -21.33 14.06 -12.32
C LEU A 7 -21.82 13.28 -11.09
N LYS A 8 -22.60 12.22 -11.32
CA LYS A 8 -23.03 11.29 -10.27
C LYS A 8 -22.15 10.05 -10.27
N LEU A 9 -21.72 9.63 -9.08
CA LEU A 9 -20.84 8.48 -8.89
C LEU A 9 -21.51 7.42 -8.02
N SER A 10 -21.72 6.24 -8.58
CA SER A 10 -22.24 5.05 -7.90
C SER A 10 -21.10 4.05 -7.62
N PRO A 11 -21.15 3.29 -6.53
CA PRO A 11 -22.16 3.28 -5.47
C PRO A 11 -21.94 4.35 -4.39
N ALA A 12 -20.96 5.28 -4.54
CA ALA A 12 -20.63 6.31 -3.57
C ALA A 12 -21.79 7.26 -3.23
N GLY A 13 -22.80 7.34 -4.08
CA GLY A 13 -23.90 8.28 -3.92
C GLY A 13 -23.47 9.75 -4.05
N LEU A 14 -22.27 10.01 -4.58
CA LEU A 14 -21.71 11.36 -4.71
C LEU A 14 -22.29 12.07 -5.93
N GLN A 15 -22.58 13.34 -5.76
CA GLN A 15 -22.94 14.25 -6.84
C GLN A 15 -21.97 15.43 -6.83
N LEU A 16 -21.29 15.65 -7.94
CA LEU A 16 -20.26 16.67 -8.12
C LEU A 16 -20.68 17.65 -9.20
N ASP A 17 -20.41 18.92 -8.96
CA ASP A 17 -20.60 20.00 -9.91
C ASP A 17 -19.27 20.29 -10.60
N VAL A 18 -19.18 20.02 -11.90
CA VAL A 18 -17.92 19.92 -12.63
C VAL A 18 -17.92 20.85 -13.85
N ALA A 19 -16.86 21.64 -14.00
CA ALA A 19 -16.69 22.51 -15.16
C ALA A 19 -16.51 21.69 -16.45
N PRO A 20 -17.11 22.13 -17.57
CA PRO A 20 -16.90 21.50 -18.87
C PRO A 20 -15.42 21.39 -19.22
N GLY A 21 -15.01 20.27 -19.83
CA GLY A 21 -13.62 20.01 -20.22
C GLY A 21 -12.70 19.55 -19.09
N THR A 22 -13.20 19.36 -17.88
CA THR A 22 -12.42 18.77 -16.78
C THR A 22 -12.14 17.29 -17.07
N ARG A 23 -10.91 16.85 -16.84
CA ARG A 23 -10.54 15.44 -17.03
C ARG A 23 -11.24 14.57 -15.98
N LEU A 24 -11.90 13.48 -16.42
CA LEU A 24 -12.46 12.50 -15.49
C LEU A 24 -11.38 11.87 -14.60
N GLN A 25 -10.17 11.71 -15.10
CA GLN A 25 -9.04 11.23 -14.30
C GLN A 25 -8.81 12.06 -13.04
N ASP A 26 -8.81 13.38 -13.14
CA ASP A 26 -8.51 14.28 -12.02
C ASP A 26 -9.62 14.25 -10.97
N ILE A 27 -10.87 14.23 -11.44
CA ILE A 27 -12.06 14.16 -10.57
C ILE A 27 -12.09 12.83 -9.82
N LEU A 28 -11.97 11.73 -10.55
CA LEU A 28 -12.10 10.38 -9.97
C LEU A 28 -10.91 10.01 -9.10
N PHE A 29 -9.71 10.55 -9.42
CA PHE A 29 -8.56 10.37 -8.53
C PHE A 29 -8.81 11.02 -7.15
N ALA A 30 -9.43 12.20 -7.11
CA ALA A 30 -9.82 12.85 -5.85
C ALA A 30 -10.87 12.04 -5.07
N GLN A 31 -11.59 11.11 -5.73
CA GLN A 31 -12.57 10.20 -5.14
C GLN A 31 -11.97 8.80 -4.87
N GLY A 32 -10.65 8.63 -4.90
CA GLY A 32 -9.97 7.38 -4.57
C GLY A 32 -9.85 6.38 -5.72
N VAL A 33 -10.18 6.75 -6.96
CA VAL A 33 -9.98 5.87 -8.12
C VAL A 33 -8.52 5.91 -8.56
N GLU A 34 -7.90 4.76 -8.71
CA GLU A 34 -6.52 4.63 -9.17
C GLU A 34 -6.38 4.62 -10.69
N PHE A 35 -5.21 5.09 -11.10
CA PHE A 35 -4.78 5.09 -12.49
C PHE A 35 -3.43 4.35 -12.63
N PRO A 36 -3.37 3.00 -12.54
CA PRO A 36 -2.13 2.24 -12.41
C PRO A 36 -1.11 2.49 -13.51
N CYS A 37 -1.55 2.84 -14.72
CA CYS A 37 -0.64 3.23 -15.80
C CYS A 37 -0.38 4.76 -15.88
N GLY A 38 -0.69 5.52 -14.83
CA GLY A 38 -0.56 6.97 -14.82
C GLY A 38 -1.49 7.68 -15.82
N GLY A 39 -2.63 7.10 -16.14
CA GLY A 39 -3.59 7.66 -17.09
C GLY A 39 -3.16 7.55 -18.57
N ARG A 40 -2.20 6.69 -18.89
CA ARG A 40 -1.63 6.53 -20.24
C ARG A 40 -2.50 5.70 -21.20
N GLY A 41 -3.65 5.14 -20.74
CA GLY A 41 -4.53 4.29 -21.55
C GLY A 41 -3.89 2.94 -21.89
N ARG A 42 -3.02 2.40 -21.04
CA ARG A 42 -2.30 1.14 -21.27
C ARG A 42 -2.81 -0.02 -20.41
N CYS A 43 -3.81 0.23 -19.56
CA CYS A 43 -4.37 -0.78 -18.66
C CYS A 43 -5.88 -0.59 -18.49
N LYS A 44 -6.53 -1.53 -17.80
CA LYS A 44 -7.97 -1.48 -17.49
C LYS A 44 -8.26 -0.95 -16.07
N GLY A 45 -7.26 -0.47 -15.31
CA GLY A 45 -7.42 -0.12 -13.89
C GLY A 45 -8.42 1.00 -13.61
N CYS A 46 -8.53 1.97 -14.52
CA CYS A 46 -9.43 3.12 -14.36
C CYS A 46 -10.80 2.94 -15.04
N ARG A 47 -11.29 1.70 -15.13
CA ARG A 47 -12.60 1.44 -15.75
C ARG A 47 -13.74 2.07 -14.96
N VAL A 48 -14.66 2.69 -15.69
CA VAL A 48 -15.95 3.17 -15.20
C VAL A 48 -17.05 2.66 -16.13
N LYS A 49 -18.23 2.44 -15.60
CA LYS A 49 -19.40 2.08 -16.41
C LYS A 49 -20.32 3.29 -16.52
N VAL A 50 -20.66 3.69 -17.73
CA VAL A 50 -21.61 4.75 -17.99
C VAL A 50 -23.02 4.23 -17.74
N LEU A 51 -23.72 4.79 -16.75
CA LEU A 51 -25.12 4.49 -16.42
C LEU A 51 -26.04 5.49 -17.10
N ALA A 52 -25.65 6.76 -17.18
CA ALA A 52 -26.35 7.81 -17.92
C ALA A 52 -25.35 8.82 -18.50
N GLY A 53 -25.74 9.50 -19.56
CA GLY A 53 -24.88 10.39 -20.35
C GLY A 53 -24.10 9.66 -21.42
N ASN A 54 -23.12 10.33 -22.06
CA ASN A 54 -22.38 9.76 -23.17
C ASN A 54 -20.88 9.99 -23.06
N LEU A 55 -20.09 8.91 -23.16
CA LEU A 55 -18.65 8.93 -23.35
C LEU A 55 -18.32 8.16 -24.64
N SER A 56 -17.78 8.84 -25.62
CA SER A 56 -17.45 8.26 -26.94
C SER A 56 -16.35 7.21 -26.81
N ILE A 57 -16.44 6.12 -27.61
CA ILE A 57 -15.43 5.04 -27.57
C ILE A 57 -14.19 5.47 -28.35
N GLY A 58 -13.06 5.56 -27.63
CA GLY A 58 -11.75 5.89 -28.20
C GLY A 58 -11.00 4.68 -28.78
N ALA A 59 -9.88 4.94 -29.45
CA ALA A 59 -9.03 3.89 -30.04
C ALA A 59 -8.42 2.98 -28.96
N ASP A 60 -7.91 3.54 -27.87
CA ASP A 60 -7.31 2.79 -26.75
C ASP A 60 -8.33 1.84 -26.10
N GLU A 61 -9.59 2.28 -26.01
CA GLU A 61 -10.67 1.48 -25.44
C GLU A 61 -11.03 0.28 -26.33
N LYS A 62 -11.07 0.48 -27.65
CA LYS A 62 -11.28 -0.62 -28.60
C LYS A 62 -10.17 -1.67 -28.55
N HIS A 63 -8.96 -1.24 -28.20
CA HIS A 63 -7.82 -2.13 -28.07
C HIS A 63 -7.81 -2.89 -26.73
N LEU A 64 -8.18 -2.22 -25.64
CA LEU A 64 -8.08 -2.75 -24.28
C LEU A 64 -9.36 -3.45 -23.80
N LEU A 65 -10.53 -2.90 -24.14
CA LEU A 65 -11.83 -3.44 -23.69
C LEU A 65 -12.41 -4.39 -24.74
N THR A 66 -13.05 -5.44 -24.28
CA THR A 66 -13.75 -6.37 -25.18
C THR A 66 -14.99 -5.70 -25.78
N PRO A 67 -15.47 -6.18 -26.95
CA PRO A 67 -16.73 -5.68 -27.53
C PRO A 67 -17.92 -5.75 -26.57
N VAL A 68 -17.96 -6.77 -25.71
CA VAL A 68 -19.00 -6.94 -24.68
C VAL A 68 -18.87 -5.86 -23.59
N GLU A 69 -17.66 -5.58 -23.10
CA GLU A 69 -17.41 -4.50 -22.14
C GLU A 69 -17.84 -3.14 -22.71
N LEU A 70 -17.48 -2.86 -23.95
CA LEU A 70 -17.84 -1.60 -24.63
C LEU A 70 -19.36 -1.45 -24.80
N ALA A 71 -20.03 -2.53 -25.23
CA ALA A 71 -21.49 -2.56 -25.37
C ALA A 71 -22.22 -2.39 -24.05
N ASN A 72 -21.65 -2.88 -22.93
CA ASN A 72 -22.17 -2.73 -21.58
C ASN A 72 -21.85 -1.36 -20.93
N GLY A 73 -21.32 -0.41 -21.69
CA GLY A 73 -21.05 0.94 -21.21
C GLY A 73 -19.71 1.14 -20.51
N TRP A 74 -18.81 0.15 -20.48
CA TRP A 74 -17.49 0.33 -19.89
C TRP A 74 -16.61 1.28 -20.70
N ARG A 75 -15.92 2.20 -19.98
CA ARG A 75 -15.00 3.19 -20.54
C ARG A 75 -13.75 3.28 -19.67
N LEU A 76 -12.67 3.85 -20.22
CA LEU A 76 -11.44 4.16 -19.49
C LEU A 76 -11.45 5.63 -19.07
N ALA A 77 -11.69 5.91 -17.80
CA ALA A 77 -11.82 7.29 -17.29
C ALA A 77 -10.65 8.22 -17.67
N CYS A 78 -9.44 7.68 -17.78
CA CYS A 78 -8.26 8.47 -18.17
C CYS A 78 -8.30 9.00 -19.62
N ARG A 79 -9.26 8.58 -20.44
CA ARG A 79 -9.41 8.97 -21.84
C ARG A 79 -10.52 9.98 -22.07
N HIS A 80 -11.23 10.38 -21.01
CA HIS A 80 -12.42 11.20 -21.12
C HIS A 80 -12.33 12.51 -20.34
N PHE A 81 -13.10 13.46 -20.84
CA PHE A 81 -13.35 14.75 -20.22
C PHE A 81 -14.87 14.88 -19.99
N VAL A 82 -15.25 15.65 -18.99
CA VAL A 82 -16.66 15.95 -18.73
C VAL A 82 -17.14 16.97 -19.80
N SER A 83 -18.06 16.52 -20.64
CA SER A 83 -18.68 17.34 -21.69
C SER A 83 -20.19 17.37 -21.61
N ASP A 84 -20.79 16.60 -20.69
CA ASP A 84 -22.22 16.45 -20.49
C ASP A 84 -22.47 15.99 -19.06
N ASP A 85 -23.73 15.98 -18.61
CA ASP A 85 -24.13 15.34 -17.37
C ASP A 85 -23.86 13.85 -17.46
N LEU A 86 -23.23 13.28 -16.44
CA LEU A 86 -22.83 11.89 -16.43
C LEU A 86 -23.26 11.18 -15.14
N GLU A 87 -23.68 9.94 -15.27
CA GLU A 87 -23.79 9.01 -14.15
C GLU A 87 -22.86 7.82 -14.41
N LEU A 88 -21.89 7.63 -13.51
CA LEU A 88 -20.86 6.61 -13.63
C LEU A 88 -20.91 5.63 -12.46
N GLU A 89 -20.80 4.35 -12.76
CA GLU A 89 -20.50 3.33 -11.76
C GLU A 89 -18.98 3.11 -11.70
N LEU A 90 -18.42 3.29 -10.51
CA LEU A 90 -16.99 3.08 -10.28
C LEU A 90 -16.69 1.59 -10.15
N ALA A 91 -15.70 1.10 -10.88
CA ALA A 91 -15.17 -0.25 -10.69
C ALA A 91 -14.32 -0.37 -9.43
N GLN A 92 -13.76 0.76 -8.97
CA GLN A 92 -12.98 0.89 -7.75
C GLN A 92 -13.70 1.87 -6.82
N TRP A 93 -14.08 1.38 -5.66
CA TRP A 93 -14.75 2.19 -4.67
C TRP A 93 -14.49 1.57 -3.28
N GLU A 94 -14.11 2.40 -2.32
CA GLU A 94 -13.62 2.07 -0.99
C GLU A 94 -12.28 1.31 -0.95
N ALA A 95 -11.27 1.97 -0.39
CA ALA A 95 -10.07 1.32 0.08
C ALA A 95 -10.20 1.11 1.60
N ALA A 96 -10.19 -0.14 2.06
CA ALA A 96 -9.99 -0.43 3.47
C ALA A 96 -8.53 -0.08 3.79
N ILE A 97 -8.30 1.08 4.40
CA ILE A 97 -6.97 1.53 4.78
C ILE A 97 -6.75 1.15 6.24
N LEU A 98 -5.67 0.39 6.50
CA LEU A 98 -5.27 0.01 7.85
C LEU A 98 -4.72 1.22 8.59
N SER A 99 -5.53 1.77 9.49
CA SER A 99 -5.03 2.61 10.56
C SER A 99 -4.52 1.70 11.68
N ASP A 100 -3.24 1.81 12.00
CA ASP A 100 -2.69 1.04 13.10
C ASP A 100 -3.09 1.68 14.46
N GLN A 101 -3.69 0.86 15.34
CA GLN A 101 -4.05 1.22 16.72
C GLN A 101 -3.25 0.41 17.76
N THR A 102 -2.18 -0.24 17.33
CA THR A 102 -1.34 -1.05 18.21
C THR A 102 -0.71 -0.17 19.28
N SER A 103 -0.85 -0.57 20.54
CA SER A 103 -0.16 0.06 21.66
C SER A 103 1.30 -0.41 21.72
N PHE A 104 2.20 0.48 22.09
CA PHE A 104 3.62 0.21 22.29
C PHE A 104 4.12 0.92 23.55
N ALA A 105 5.24 0.45 24.08
CA ALA A 105 5.89 1.10 25.23
C ALA A 105 6.68 2.33 24.74
N PHE A 106 6.55 3.45 25.44
CA PHE A 106 7.25 4.70 25.12
C PHE A 106 7.54 5.51 26.37
N ALA A 107 8.47 6.45 26.29
CA ALA A 107 8.67 7.51 27.26
C ALA A 107 7.85 8.73 26.83
N PRO A 108 6.94 9.25 27.68
CA PRO A 108 6.15 10.43 27.36
C PRO A 108 7.01 11.64 26.97
N ARG A 109 6.52 12.41 25.99
CA ARG A 109 7.08 13.70 25.56
C ARG A 109 5.96 14.75 25.55
N GLU A 110 6.31 16.03 25.65
CA GLU A 110 5.31 17.10 25.54
C GLU A 110 4.95 17.38 24.08
N GLY A 111 3.71 17.82 23.85
CA GLY A 111 3.21 18.27 22.57
C GLY A 111 2.56 17.20 21.71
N LEU A 112 2.41 17.52 20.43
CA LEU A 112 1.80 16.69 19.41
C LEU A 112 2.84 16.19 18.42
N GLY A 113 2.59 15.00 17.85
CA GLY A 113 3.41 14.43 16.79
C GLY A 113 2.57 13.85 15.66
N ILE A 114 3.08 13.91 14.43
CA ILE A 114 2.45 13.27 13.28
C ILE A 114 3.37 12.17 12.76
N ALA A 115 2.84 10.95 12.65
CA ALA A 115 3.49 9.82 12.00
C ALA A 115 2.89 9.61 10.61
N ILE A 116 3.74 9.48 9.58
CA ILE A 116 3.34 9.31 8.18
C ILE A 116 4.03 8.10 7.57
N ASP A 117 3.24 7.16 7.08
CA ASP A 117 3.66 6.10 6.17
C ASP A 117 3.39 6.58 4.73
N LEU A 118 4.47 6.93 4.01
CA LEU A 118 4.42 7.37 2.63
C LEU A 118 4.60 6.19 1.69
N GLY A 119 3.53 5.42 1.52
CA GLY A 119 3.51 4.33 0.56
C GLY A 119 3.49 4.82 -0.90
N SER A 120 3.94 3.97 -1.82
CA SER A 120 3.88 4.27 -3.26
C SER A 120 2.45 4.43 -3.77
N THR A 121 1.50 3.71 -3.21
CA THR A 121 0.09 3.73 -3.60
C THR A 121 -0.78 4.52 -2.64
N THR A 122 -0.63 4.25 -1.35
CA THR A 122 -1.46 4.81 -0.28
C THR A 122 -0.58 5.47 0.77
N ILE A 123 -1.03 6.60 1.28
CA ILE A 123 -0.43 7.33 2.39
C ILE A 123 -1.32 7.13 3.61
N ALA A 124 -0.72 6.81 4.75
CA ALA A 124 -1.41 6.78 6.04
C ALA A 124 -0.73 7.74 7.01
N ALA A 125 -1.51 8.57 7.68
CA ALA A 125 -1.00 9.55 8.64
C ALA A 125 -1.84 9.55 9.92
N GLN A 126 -1.18 9.68 11.06
CA GLN A 126 -1.81 9.75 12.37
C GLN A 126 -1.23 10.91 13.19
N LEU A 127 -2.11 11.67 13.83
CA LEU A 127 -1.76 12.67 14.82
C LEU A 127 -1.86 12.03 16.22
N LEU A 128 -0.83 12.20 17.03
CA LEU A 128 -0.72 11.63 18.36
C LEU A 128 -0.49 12.74 19.41
N ASP A 129 -1.07 12.53 20.58
CA ASP A 129 -0.67 13.19 21.80
C ASP A 129 0.56 12.48 22.37
N LEU A 130 1.69 13.16 22.39
CA LEU A 130 2.96 12.58 22.83
C LEU A 130 3.06 12.39 24.36
N THR A 131 2.15 12.96 25.14
CA THR A 131 2.13 12.76 26.59
C THR A 131 1.59 11.39 26.99
N ASN A 132 0.68 10.84 26.20
CA ASN A 132 -0.02 9.58 26.51
C ASN A 132 -0.09 8.58 25.37
N GLY A 133 0.43 8.91 24.19
CA GLY A 133 0.47 8.04 23.00
C GLY A 133 -0.88 7.86 22.29
N ASN A 134 -1.91 8.60 22.68
CA ASN A 134 -3.23 8.48 22.07
C ASN A 134 -3.26 9.03 20.65
N VAL A 135 -3.90 8.29 19.75
CA VAL A 135 -4.17 8.75 18.38
C VAL A 135 -5.39 9.69 18.41
N LEU A 136 -5.17 10.95 18.08
CA LEU A 136 -6.19 12.02 18.09
C LEU A 136 -6.94 12.10 16.77
N ALA A 137 -6.25 11.88 15.64
CA ALA A 137 -6.83 11.90 14.30
C ALA A 137 -6.07 10.97 13.36
N VAL A 138 -6.78 10.44 12.37
CA VAL A 138 -6.23 9.56 11.32
C VAL A 138 -6.64 10.12 9.96
N GLN A 139 -5.72 10.10 9.02
CA GLN A 139 -6.00 10.44 7.64
C GLN A 139 -5.30 9.47 6.69
N THR A 140 -5.96 9.16 5.60
CA THR A 140 -5.44 8.29 4.56
C THR A 140 -5.78 8.86 3.21
N ALA A 141 -4.88 8.67 2.24
CA ALA A 141 -5.08 9.17 0.88
C ALA A 141 -4.35 8.30 -0.14
N LEU A 142 -4.79 8.34 -1.39
CA LEU A 142 -3.96 7.86 -2.50
C LEU A 142 -2.79 8.81 -2.73
N ASN A 143 -1.62 8.26 -2.98
CA ASN A 143 -0.43 9.04 -3.30
C ASN A 143 -0.63 9.82 -4.62
N ALA A 144 -0.62 11.15 -4.56
CA ALA A 144 -0.88 12.03 -5.70
C ALA A 144 0.07 11.80 -6.88
N GLN A 145 1.27 11.26 -6.63
CA GLN A 145 2.24 10.91 -7.66
C GLN A 145 1.75 9.77 -8.57
N ALA A 146 0.77 8.96 -8.13
CA ALA A 146 0.19 7.87 -8.93
C ALA A 146 -0.46 8.37 -10.24
N ARG A 147 -0.77 9.67 -10.35
CA ARG A 147 -1.19 10.32 -11.60
C ARG A 147 -0.13 10.25 -12.70
N HIS A 148 1.16 10.11 -12.33
CA HIS A 148 2.30 10.09 -13.24
C HIS A 148 2.99 8.73 -13.35
N GLY A 149 2.63 7.79 -12.49
CA GLY A 149 3.12 6.41 -12.50
C GLY A 149 2.46 5.60 -11.39
N GLY A 150 1.86 4.45 -11.73
CA GLY A 150 1.18 3.57 -10.78
C GLY A 150 2.13 2.79 -9.88
N ASP A 151 3.38 2.62 -10.29
CA ASP A 151 4.45 1.95 -9.55
C ASP A 151 5.71 2.84 -9.46
N ILE A 152 6.66 2.43 -8.63
CA ILE A 152 7.88 3.21 -8.38
C ILE A 152 8.74 3.38 -9.64
N MET A 153 8.86 2.36 -10.49
CA MET A 153 9.71 2.41 -11.69
C MET A 153 9.11 3.35 -12.74
N SER A 154 7.79 3.37 -12.92
CA SER A 154 7.14 4.33 -13.81
C SER A 154 7.27 5.78 -13.33
N ARG A 155 7.41 6.02 -12.01
CA ARG A 155 7.73 7.36 -11.45
C ARG A 155 9.18 7.72 -11.67
N VAL A 156 10.11 6.78 -11.52
CA VAL A 156 11.53 6.98 -11.88
C VAL A 156 11.64 7.33 -13.36
N GLU A 157 10.97 6.60 -14.25
CA GLU A 157 10.91 6.92 -15.69
C GLU A 157 10.39 8.34 -15.93
N PHE A 158 9.29 8.72 -15.28
CA PHE A 158 8.74 10.08 -15.40
C PHE A 158 9.70 11.14 -14.88
N ALA A 159 10.39 10.89 -13.77
CA ALA A 159 11.39 11.79 -13.20
C ALA A 159 12.57 12.02 -14.15
N MET A 160 13.10 10.95 -14.78
CA MET A 160 14.18 11.00 -15.76
C MET A 160 13.83 11.87 -16.99
N HIS A 161 12.55 11.95 -17.34
CA HIS A 161 12.05 12.81 -18.43
C HIS A 161 11.68 14.22 -17.96
N GLY A 162 12.31 14.72 -16.89
CA GLY A 162 12.13 16.07 -16.35
C GLY A 162 10.96 16.23 -15.38
N GLY A 163 10.33 15.15 -14.97
CA GLY A 163 9.17 15.18 -14.06
C GLY A 163 9.49 15.20 -12.58
N GLN A 164 10.77 15.10 -12.15
CA GLN A 164 11.14 14.94 -10.74
C GLN A 164 10.63 16.09 -9.86
N ALA A 165 10.85 17.34 -10.24
CA ALA A 165 10.39 18.50 -9.48
C ALA A 165 8.85 18.53 -9.34
N LYS A 166 8.12 18.04 -10.34
CA LYS A 166 6.66 17.92 -10.28
C LYS A 166 6.22 16.85 -9.29
N LEU A 167 6.87 15.68 -9.28
CA LEU A 167 6.59 14.61 -8.31
C LEU A 167 6.89 15.07 -6.89
N GLN A 168 8.01 15.77 -6.68
CA GLN A 168 8.39 16.34 -5.38
C GLN A 168 7.32 17.31 -4.88
N ARG A 169 6.94 18.28 -5.70
CA ARG A 169 5.92 19.28 -5.34
C ARG A 169 4.60 18.62 -4.96
N LEU A 170 4.10 17.69 -5.80
CA LEU A 170 2.84 16.99 -5.56
C LEU A 170 2.82 16.29 -4.20
N ILE A 171 3.90 15.60 -3.84
CA ILE A 171 3.91 14.85 -2.58
C ILE A 171 4.10 15.76 -1.38
N ARG A 172 4.91 16.83 -1.48
CA ARG A 172 5.07 17.82 -0.41
C ARG A 172 3.76 18.56 -0.14
N GLU A 173 3.09 19.07 -1.18
CA GLU A 173 1.77 19.71 -1.06
C GLU A 173 0.74 18.77 -0.44
N GLN A 174 0.72 17.50 -0.85
CA GLN A 174 -0.22 16.52 -0.31
C GLN A 174 0.02 16.25 1.18
N LEU A 175 1.26 15.99 1.59
CA LEU A 175 1.57 15.70 2.99
C LEU A 175 1.34 16.92 3.90
N GLY A 176 1.69 18.12 3.44
CA GLY A 176 1.41 19.36 4.18
C GLY A 176 -0.09 19.58 4.38
N GLY A 177 -0.88 19.37 3.33
CA GLY A 177 -2.34 19.44 3.41
C GLY A 177 -2.94 18.40 4.36
N MET A 178 -2.42 17.17 4.36
CA MET A 178 -2.85 16.12 5.30
C MET A 178 -2.48 16.48 6.75
N ALA A 179 -1.27 16.97 6.99
CA ALA A 179 -0.85 17.38 8.33
C ALA A 179 -1.73 18.51 8.89
N ALA A 180 -2.02 19.54 8.10
CA ALA A 180 -2.91 20.63 8.49
C ALA A 180 -4.34 20.13 8.79
N GLN A 181 -4.87 19.22 7.97
CA GLN A 181 -6.21 18.65 8.17
C GLN A 181 -6.30 17.78 9.45
N LEU A 182 -5.24 17.04 9.79
CA LEU A 182 -5.17 16.28 11.05
C LEU A 182 -5.30 17.18 12.26
N LEU A 183 -4.59 18.31 12.29
CA LEU A 183 -4.67 19.30 13.36
C LEU A 183 -6.08 19.91 13.48
N VAL A 184 -6.70 20.26 12.35
CA VAL A 184 -8.09 20.78 12.33
C VAL A 184 -9.09 19.72 12.81
N ALA A 185 -8.90 18.46 12.48
CA ALA A 185 -9.79 17.38 12.93
C ALA A 185 -9.71 17.19 14.46
N ALA A 186 -8.51 17.22 15.03
CA ALA A 186 -8.31 17.10 16.48
C ALA A 186 -8.94 18.28 17.24
N SER A 187 -8.79 19.51 16.77
CA SER A 187 -9.37 20.71 17.41
C SER A 187 -10.90 20.68 17.44
N LYS A 188 -11.55 20.19 16.40
CA LYS A 188 -13.02 20.02 16.33
C LYS A 188 -13.56 18.97 17.32
N THR A 189 -12.84 17.90 17.51
CA THR A 189 -13.23 16.83 18.45
C THR A 189 -13.18 17.32 19.89
N CYS A 190 -12.30 18.25 20.22
CA CYS A 190 -12.20 18.89 21.52
C CYS A 190 -13.39 19.83 21.80
N SER A 191 -13.80 20.64 20.82
CA SER A 191 -14.90 21.60 20.99
C SER A 191 -16.28 20.93 21.15
N SER A 192 -16.52 19.78 20.53
CA SER A 192 -17.77 19.03 20.65
C SER A 192 -17.94 18.36 22.02
N ARG A 193 -16.84 17.87 22.63
CA ARG A 193 -16.87 17.28 23.98
C ARG A 193 -17.02 18.32 25.09
N GLY A 194 -16.56 19.54 24.89
CA GLY A 194 -16.74 20.65 25.87
C GLY A 194 -18.20 21.07 26.04
N ASN A 195 -19.05 20.89 25.04
CA ASN A 195 -20.48 21.22 25.11
C ASN A 195 -21.36 20.15 25.79
N GLU A 196 -20.89 18.90 25.89
CA GLU A 196 -21.63 17.82 26.57
C GLU A 196 -21.31 17.72 28.07
N ALA A 197 -20.22 18.33 28.54
CA ALA A 197 -19.77 18.24 29.95
C ALA A 197 -20.58 19.09 30.95
N HIS A 198 -21.55 19.88 30.51
CA HIS A 198 -22.37 20.72 31.40
C HIS A 198 -23.60 20.01 31.98
N SER A 199 -23.84 18.72 31.76
CA SER A 199 -25.08 18.07 32.23
C SER A 199 -24.97 16.78 33.06
N SER A 200 -23.79 16.38 33.57
CA SER A 200 -23.74 15.26 34.52
C SER A 200 -22.57 15.33 35.50
N LYS A 201 -22.90 15.46 36.82
CA LYS A 201 -21.97 15.21 37.91
C LYS A 201 -21.64 13.72 37.97
N SER A 202 -20.50 13.28 37.44
CA SER A 202 -19.83 12.05 37.85
C SER A 202 -18.41 11.97 37.30
N LEU A 203 -17.44 11.82 38.25
CA LEU A 203 -16.05 11.38 38.06
C LEU A 203 -15.35 11.88 36.79
N GLU A 204 -14.57 12.94 36.92
CA GLU A 204 -13.72 13.51 35.88
C GLU A 204 -12.75 12.44 35.34
N PRO A 205 -12.76 12.14 34.03
CA PRO A 205 -11.59 11.56 33.37
C PRO A 205 -10.50 12.64 33.30
N PRO A 206 -9.21 12.26 33.26
CA PRO A 206 -8.10 13.22 33.26
C PRO A 206 -8.27 14.22 32.10
N HIS A 207 -7.95 15.48 32.37
CA HIS A 207 -8.03 16.62 31.49
C HIS A 207 -7.64 16.28 30.04
N VAL A 208 -8.61 16.27 29.17
CA VAL A 208 -8.36 16.39 27.73
C VAL A 208 -8.16 17.88 27.47
N GLY A 209 -6.92 18.34 27.50
CA GLY A 209 -6.57 19.70 27.13
C GLY A 209 -7.03 19.99 25.70
N CYS A 210 -7.53 21.21 25.46
CA CYS A 210 -7.72 21.69 24.09
C CYS A 210 -6.35 21.94 23.49
N TYR A 211 -5.91 21.08 22.56
CA TYR A 211 -4.64 21.22 21.88
C TYR A 211 -4.67 22.38 20.88
N GLY A 212 -3.73 23.33 21.04
CA GLY A 212 -3.48 24.36 20.04
C GLY A 212 -2.65 23.83 18.87
N MET A 213 -2.78 24.46 17.70
CA MET A 213 -1.90 24.13 16.56
C MET A 213 -0.41 24.35 16.91
N GLU A 214 -0.12 25.24 17.84
CA GLU A 214 1.23 25.60 18.31
C GLU A 214 1.96 24.46 19.04
N GLU A 215 1.25 23.38 19.42
CA GLU A 215 1.82 22.25 20.17
C GLU A 215 2.44 21.16 19.27
N LEU A 216 2.33 21.27 17.94
CA LEU A 216 2.95 20.30 17.03
C LEU A 216 4.47 20.46 17.04
N SER A 217 5.17 19.48 17.61
CA SER A 217 6.63 19.48 17.73
C SER A 217 7.35 18.70 16.64
N HIS A 218 6.73 17.59 16.16
CA HIS A 218 7.43 16.65 15.29
C HIS A 218 6.52 16.03 14.21
N VAL A 219 7.06 15.85 13.03
CA VAL A 219 6.48 15.04 11.94
C VAL A 219 7.52 14.03 11.49
N VAL A 220 7.22 12.74 11.64
CA VAL A 220 8.07 11.64 11.17
C VAL A 220 7.47 11.01 9.93
N ILE A 221 8.27 10.91 8.88
CA ILE A 221 7.90 10.29 7.60
C ILE A 221 8.75 9.06 7.38
N VAL A 222 8.10 7.96 7.03
CA VAL A 222 8.74 6.74 6.54
C VAL A 222 8.21 6.39 5.16
N GLY A 223 8.98 5.62 4.39
CA GLY A 223 8.58 5.14 3.08
C GLY A 223 9.75 4.47 2.36
N ASN A 224 9.49 3.88 1.20
CA ASN A 224 10.53 3.25 0.41
C ASN A 224 11.54 4.28 -0.14
N THR A 225 12.68 3.80 -0.63
CA THR A 225 13.80 4.67 -1.05
C THR A 225 13.41 5.65 -2.17
N ILE A 226 12.55 5.26 -3.11
CA ILE A 226 12.10 6.17 -4.18
C ILE A 226 11.21 7.28 -3.60
N MET A 227 10.33 6.96 -2.66
CA MET A 227 9.48 7.97 -2.01
C MET A 227 10.31 8.94 -1.18
N HIS A 228 11.32 8.43 -0.45
CA HIS A 228 12.29 9.25 0.27
C HIS A 228 12.99 10.25 -0.68
N HIS A 229 13.57 9.76 -1.77
CA HIS A 229 14.30 10.61 -2.72
C HIS A 229 13.41 11.64 -3.41
N LEU A 230 12.22 11.24 -3.85
CA LEU A 230 11.26 12.16 -4.47
C LEU A 230 10.77 13.25 -3.50
N PHE A 231 10.55 12.91 -2.23
CA PHE A 231 10.17 13.89 -1.21
C PHE A 231 11.35 14.81 -0.87
N CYS A 232 12.53 14.26 -0.62
CA CYS A 232 13.71 15.00 -0.20
C CYS A 232 14.36 15.82 -1.34
N GLY A 233 14.00 15.55 -2.60
CA GLY A 233 14.59 16.23 -3.76
C GLY A 233 15.91 15.62 -4.22
N VAL A 234 16.18 14.39 -3.79
CA VAL A 234 17.38 13.63 -4.21
C VAL A 234 17.14 13.02 -5.59
N ASN A 235 18.16 13.02 -6.45
CA ASN A 235 18.09 12.47 -7.79
C ASN A 235 17.78 10.96 -7.78
N VAL A 236 16.71 10.54 -8.49
CA VAL A 236 16.32 9.13 -8.59
C VAL A 236 16.87 8.42 -9.81
N THR A 237 17.59 9.11 -10.70
CA THR A 237 18.14 8.53 -11.93
C THR A 237 19.05 7.31 -11.69
N PRO A 238 19.93 7.29 -10.66
CA PRO A 238 20.74 6.12 -10.36
C PRO A 238 19.94 4.87 -9.98
N MET A 239 18.66 5.06 -9.59
CA MET A 239 17.75 3.96 -9.26
C MET A 239 17.04 3.34 -10.49
N ALA A 240 17.28 3.89 -11.70
CA ALA A 240 16.67 3.40 -12.93
C ALA A 240 17.32 2.16 -13.50
N ALA A 241 18.60 1.93 -13.19
CA ALA A 241 19.40 0.85 -13.74
C ALA A 241 20.36 0.27 -12.71
N HIS A 242 20.75 -0.98 -12.91
CA HIS A 242 21.75 -1.65 -12.10
C HIS A 242 23.06 -0.80 -12.00
N PRO A 243 23.66 -0.64 -10.82
CA PRO A 243 23.41 -1.36 -9.56
C PRO A 243 22.30 -0.79 -8.66
N PHE A 244 21.44 0.11 -9.13
CA PHE A 244 20.31 0.71 -8.39
C PHE A 244 20.74 1.40 -7.08
N GLN A 245 21.88 2.07 -7.09
CA GLN A 245 22.42 2.70 -5.89
C GLN A 245 21.75 4.04 -5.58
N PRO A 246 21.15 4.20 -4.39
CA PRO A 246 20.58 5.47 -3.99
C PRO A 246 21.67 6.48 -3.65
N GLU A 247 21.48 7.72 -4.09
CA GLU A 247 22.24 8.86 -3.58
C GLU A 247 21.65 9.31 -2.23
N GLN A 248 22.48 9.74 -1.29
CA GLN A 248 22.05 10.35 -0.03
C GLN A 248 20.91 9.57 0.69
N PRO A 249 21.07 8.29 1.03
CA PRO A 249 20.02 7.50 1.67
C PRO A 249 19.80 7.84 3.15
N GLY A 250 20.55 8.78 3.69
CA GLY A 250 20.51 9.20 5.09
C GLY A 250 19.20 9.90 5.47
N ARG A 251 19.11 10.24 6.75
CA ARG A 251 18.02 11.02 7.29
C ARG A 251 18.02 12.45 6.75
N PHE A 252 16.85 13.00 6.44
CA PHE A 252 16.64 14.40 6.13
C PHE A 252 15.77 15.07 7.19
N LYS A 253 16.11 16.32 7.52
CA LYS A 253 15.32 17.19 8.38
C LYS A 253 14.96 18.46 7.63
N PHE A 254 13.76 18.94 7.84
CA PHE A 254 13.22 20.15 7.23
C PHE A 254 12.47 20.96 8.28
N SER A 255 12.45 22.27 8.09
CA SER A 255 11.46 23.15 8.71
C SER A 255 10.19 23.19 7.85
N PRO A 256 9.02 23.52 8.40
CA PRO A 256 7.80 23.72 7.62
C PRO A 256 7.98 24.74 6.49
N ARG A 257 8.75 25.81 6.71
CA ARG A 257 9.03 26.85 5.70
C ARG A 257 9.77 26.30 4.47
N GLU A 258 10.74 25.39 4.64
CA GLU A 258 11.46 24.77 3.52
C GLU A 258 10.55 23.87 2.68
N LEU A 259 9.42 23.42 3.23
CA LEU A 259 8.44 22.55 2.57
C LEU A 259 7.21 23.32 2.05
N ASP A 260 7.11 24.63 2.30
CA ASP A 260 5.91 25.44 2.08
C ASP A 260 4.67 24.89 2.81
N TRP A 261 4.87 24.40 4.04
CA TRP A 261 3.80 23.83 4.86
C TRP A 261 3.27 24.87 5.87
N ASP A 262 1.95 24.95 5.98
CA ASP A 262 1.26 25.78 6.96
C ASP A 262 1.19 25.06 8.32
N LEU A 263 2.34 24.95 8.99
CA LEU A 263 2.54 24.34 10.30
C LEU A 263 3.38 25.29 11.17
N PRO A 264 3.38 25.12 12.51
CA PRO A 264 4.21 25.92 13.40
C PRO A 264 5.69 25.88 13.02
N ASP A 265 6.35 27.02 13.03
CA ASP A 265 7.75 27.17 12.57
C ASP A 265 8.75 26.28 13.34
N GLU A 266 8.47 26.00 14.61
CA GLU A 266 9.31 25.18 15.49
C GLU A 266 9.14 23.66 15.24
N THR A 267 8.19 23.26 14.39
CA THR A 267 7.97 21.85 14.05
C THR A 267 9.16 21.29 13.27
N VAL A 268 9.68 20.15 13.71
CA VAL A 268 10.70 19.41 12.96
C VAL A 268 10.02 18.38 12.07
N VAL A 269 10.24 18.45 10.77
CA VAL A 269 9.79 17.43 9.81
C VAL A 269 10.98 16.58 9.42
N GLU A 270 10.92 15.28 9.69
CA GLU A 270 12.03 14.40 9.34
C GLU A 270 11.58 13.20 8.51
N PHE A 271 12.41 12.84 7.53
CA PHE A 271 12.30 11.59 6.80
C PHE A 271 13.41 10.66 7.28
N LEU A 272 13.02 9.45 7.77
CA LEU A 272 13.97 8.50 8.32
C LEU A 272 14.88 7.89 7.24
N PRO A 273 16.09 7.37 7.60
CA PRO A 273 17.07 6.88 6.63
C PRO A 273 16.61 5.61 5.92
N CYS A 274 17.02 5.45 4.66
CA CYS A 274 16.81 4.23 3.87
C CYS A 274 17.85 3.16 4.22
N LEU A 275 17.53 1.91 3.90
CA LEU A 275 18.38 0.73 4.15
C LEU A 275 19.14 0.25 2.89
N GLY A 276 18.62 0.56 1.72
CA GLY A 276 19.21 0.11 0.45
C GLY A 276 18.46 0.59 -0.78
N SER A 277 18.71 -0.03 -1.91
CA SER A 277 18.22 0.39 -3.23
C SER A 277 16.74 0.72 -3.27
N PHE A 278 15.86 -0.23 -2.94
CA PHE A 278 14.42 -0.04 -2.90
C PHE A 278 13.85 -0.20 -1.49
N VAL A 279 14.70 -0.62 -0.53
CA VAL A 279 14.33 -0.83 0.86
C VAL A 279 14.53 0.46 1.63
N GLY A 280 13.45 1.07 2.03
CA GLY A 280 13.44 2.38 2.68
C GLY A 280 13.27 2.34 4.19
N SER A 281 12.86 3.47 4.73
CA SER A 281 12.59 3.64 6.15
C SER A 281 11.27 3.01 6.61
N ASP A 282 10.39 2.65 5.71
CA ASP A 282 9.22 1.81 5.97
C ASP A 282 9.64 0.45 6.56
N ILE A 283 10.67 -0.17 5.99
CA ILE A 283 11.22 -1.43 6.48
C ILE A 283 12.08 -1.24 7.73
N LEU A 284 12.82 -0.15 7.85
CA LEU A 284 13.49 0.21 9.11
C LEU A 284 12.47 0.33 10.26
N ALA A 285 11.35 1.01 9.99
CA ALA A 285 10.22 1.12 10.90
C ALA A 285 9.64 -0.26 11.25
N GLY A 286 9.49 -1.14 10.27
CA GLY A 286 9.04 -2.52 10.47
C GLY A 286 9.99 -3.35 11.33
N ILE A 287 11.30 -3.21 11.14
CA ILE A 287 12.33 -3.87 11.98
C ILE A 287 12.21 -3.46 13.44
N VAL A 288 11.99 -2.16 13.70
CA VAL A 288 11.82 -1.65 15.07
C VAL A 288 10.47 -2.06 15.66
N ALA A 289 9.39 -1.89 14.91
CA ALA A 289 8.03 -2.21 15.35
C ALA A 289 7.83 -3.69 15.72
N THR A 290 8.53 -4.59 15.02
CA THR A 290 8.48 -6.03 15.31
C THR A 290 9.49 -6.48 16.39
N GLY A 291 10.38 -5.59 16.84
CA GLY A 291 11.45 -5.94 17.79
C GLY A 291 12.52 -6.86 17.20
N LEU A 292 12.58 -7.03 15.87
CA LEU A 292 13.54 -7.91 15.19
C LEU A 292 14.99 -7.57 15.57
N HIS A 293 15.32 -6.27 15.65
CA HIS A 293 16.65 -5.76 15.96
C HIS A 293 17.13 -6.07 17.39
N GLU A 294 16.26 -6.51 18.29
CA GLU A 294 16.52 -6.90 19.67
C GLU A 294 16.40 -8.41 19.90
N SER A 295 15.82 -9.14 18.93
CA SER A 295 15.61 -10.58 19.05
C SER A 295 16.92 -11.35 19.18
N ARG A 296 16.93 -12.33 20.09
CA ARG A 296 18.02 -13.32 20.18
C ARG A 296 17.87 -14.43 19.15
N ASP A 297 16.61 -14.75 18.83
CA ASP A 297 16.27 -15.76 17.84
C ASP A 297 16.34 -15.20 16.43
N LEU A 298 16.55 -16.09 15.46
CA LEU A 298 16.46 -15.74 14.05
C LEU A 298 14.98 -15.57 13.67
N VAL A 299 14.63 -14.37 13.23
CA VAL A 299 13.27 -14.01 12.84
C VAL A 299 13.25 -13.34 11.46
N ALA A 300 12.08 -13.33 10.83
CA ALA A 300 11.90 -12.63 9.55
C ALA A 300 10.75 -11.64 9.63
N LEU A 301 10.84 -10.60 8.80
CA LEU A 301 9.75 -9.69 8.47
C LEU A 301 9.52 -9.78 6.95
N MET A 302 8.27 -9.98 6.55
CA MET A 302 7.84 -9.97 5.17
C MET A 302 6.78 -8.87 5.04
N ASP A 303 7.12 -7.78 4.38
CA ASP A 303 6.15 -6.74 4.03
C ASP A 303 5.61 -7.01 2.63
N LEU A 304 4.30 -7.28 2.57
CA LEU A 304 3.64 -7.71 1.35
C LEU A 304 2.84 -6.53 0.77
N GLY A 305 3.46 -5.81 -0.16
CA GLY A 305 2.87 -4.72 -0.93
C GLY A 305 3.02 -4.93 -2.44
N THR A 306 3.13 -3.83 -3.18
CA THR A 306 3.45 -3.83 -4.63
C THR A 306 4.82 -4.45 -4.89
N ASN A 307 5.77 -4.18 -4.02
CA ASN A 307 7.01 -4.94 -3.89
C ASN A 307 6.88 -5.85 -2.67
N GLY A 308 7.69 -6.88 -2.60
CA GLY A 308 7.80 -7.72 -1.42
C GLY A 308 9.14 -7.45 -0.76
N GLU A 309 9.14 -6.71 0.34
CA GLU A 309 10.34 -6.51 1.13
C GLU A 309 10.47 -7.62 2.15
N VAL A 310 11.68 -8.17 2.24
CA VAL A 310 12.00 -9.27 3.16
C VAL A 310 13.19 -8.89 4.02
N VAL A 311 13.07 -9.17 5.31
CA VAL A 311 14.16 -9.03 6.29
C VAL A 311 14.35 -10.37 7.00
N VAL A 312 15.59 -10.77 7.19
CA VAL A 312 15.97 -11.93 8.03
C VAL A 312 17.08 -11.49 8.97
N GLY A 313 16.90 -11.74 10.26
CA GLY A 313 17.94 -11.33 11.20
C GLY A 313 17.62 -11.57 12.66
N ASN A 314 18.54 -11.07 13.46
CA ASN A 314 18.46 -11.00 14.92
C ASN A 314 19.25 -9.78 15.41
N ARG A 315 19.42 -9.65 16.73
CA ARG A 315 20.18 -8.52 17.31
C ARG A 315 21.66 -8.42 16.87
N GLU A 316 22.25 -9.45 16.26
CA GLU A 316 23.66 -9.48 15.87
C GLU A 316 23.86 -9.12 14.40
N LYS A 317 22.97 -9.61 13.53
CA LYS A 317 23.04 -9.41 12.08
C LYS A 317 21.64 -9.28 11.52
N ILE A 318 21.42 -8.29 10.64
CA ILE A 318 20.14 -8.05 9.97
C ILE A 318 20.42 -7.90 8.48
N LEU A 319 19.72 -8.70 7.67
CA LEU A 319 19.77 -8.66 6.22
C LEU A 319 18.42 -8.26 5.68
N CYS A 320 18.39 -7.44 4.64
CA CYS A 320 17.16 -7.07 3.94
C CYS A 320 17.31 -7.11 2.42
N THR A 321 16.20 -7.30 1.74
CA THR A 321 16.12 -7.21 0.27
C THR A 321 14.73 -6.75 -0.15
N SER A 322 14.61 -6.24 -1.38
CA SER A 322 13.33 -6.00 -2.05
C SER A 322 13.20 -6.93 -3.24
N THR A 323 12.03 -7.51 -3.41
CA THR A 323 11.70 -8.42 -4.51
C THR A 323 10.70 -7.77 -5.46
N ALA A 324 10.88 -7.95 -6.75
CA ALA A 324 9.93 -7.49 -7.78
C ALA A 324 8.71 -8.42 -7.84
N ALA A 325 7.91 -8.46 -6.78
CA ALA A 325 6.71 -9.31 -6.70
C ALA A 325 5.65 -8.93 -7.75
N GLY A 326 5.59 -7.66 -8.11
CA GLY A 326 4.55 -7.14 -8.99
C GLY A 326 3.19 -6.99 -8.29
N PRO A 327 2.22 -6.33 -8.93
CA PRO A 327 0.99 -5.91 -8.27
C PRO A 327 -0.11 -6.98 -8.25
N ALA A 328 0.21 -8.27 -8.37
CA ALA A 328 -0.77 -9.37 -8.34
C ALA A 328 -1.54 -9.42 -7.02
N PHE A 329 -0.85 -9.18 -5.90
CA PHE A 329 -1.45 -9.15 -4.57
C PHE A 329 -2.39 -7.93 -4.35
N GLU A 330 -2.28 -6.90 -5.17
CA GLU A 330 -3.22 -5.76 -5.18
C GLU A 330 -4.38 -5.96 -6.18
N GLY A 331 -4.47 -7.14 -6.80
CA GLY A 331 -5.46 -7.44 -7.83
C GLY A 331 -5.18 -6.79 -9.19
N ALA A 332 -4.01 -6.19 -9.40
CA ALA A 332 -3.60 -5.64 -10.69
C ALA A 332 -2.93 -6.72 -11.56
N ARG A 333 -2.97 -6.54 -12.89
CA ARG A 333 -2.52 -7.49 -13.92
C ARG A 333 -3.29 -8.81 -13.97
N ILE A 334 -4.32 -8.97 -13.16
CA ILE A 334 -5.22 -10.12 -13.14
C ILE A 334 -6.40 -9.86 -14.07
N SER A 335 -6.87 -10.91 -14.76
CA SER A 335 -7.89 -10.81 -15.81
C SER A 335 -9.16 -10.11 -15.35
N GLN A 336 -9.67 -10.47 -14.19
CA GLN A 336 -10.82 -9.85 -13.53
C GLN A 336 -10.42 -9.33 -12.13
N GLY A 337 -9.20 -8.81 -12.02
CA GLY A 337 -8.68 -8.29 -10.77
C GLY A 337 -9.31 -6.95 -10.38
N MET A 338 -9.44 -6.77 -9.08
CA MET A 338 -9.85 -5.50 -8.47
C MET A 338 -9.26 -5.39 -7.05
N ARG A 339 -9.29 -4.20 -6.51
CA ARG A 339 -8.95 -4.00 -5.09
C ARG A 339 -9.98 -4.65 -4.17
N ALA A 340 -9.61 -4.80 -2.90
CA ALA A 340 -10.51 -5.21 -1.83
C ALA A 340 -11.55 -4.10 -1.57
N ALA A 341 -12.62 -4.08 -2.36
CA ALA A 341 -13.72 -3.12 -2.32
C ALA A 341 -15.05 -3.86 -2.51
N THR A 342 -16.18 -3.19 -2.37
CA THR A 342 -17.51 -3.77 -2.58
C THR A 342 -17.61 -4.46 -3.94
N GLY A 343 -18.03 -5.73 -3.93
CA GLY A 343 -18.11 -6.60 -5.11
C GLY A 343 -16.84 -7.43 -5.37
N ALA A 344 -15.76 -7.24 -4.60
CA ALA A 344 -14.57 -8.07 -4.71
C ALA A 344 -14.77 -9.42 -4.02
N ILE A 345 -14.43 -10.51 -4.70
CA ILE A 345 -14.24 -11.82 -4.06
C ILE A 345 -12.98 -11.72 -3.21
N SER A 346 -13.12 -11.77 -1.89
CA SER A 346 -12.02 -11.61 -0.92
C SER A 346 -11.62 -12.92 -0.25
N GLU A 347 -12.48 -13.93 -0.34
CA GLU A 347 -12.24 -15.24 0.24
C GLU A 347 -12.84 -16.31 -0.67
N VAL A 348 -12.10 -17.42 -0.83
CA VAL A 348 -12.52 -18.59 -1.59
C VAL A 348 -12.21 -19.84 -0.77
N ARG A 349 -13.23 -20.66 -0.53
CA ARG A 349 -13.12 -21.91 0.23
C ARG A 349 -13.61 -23.09 -0.58
N VAL A 350 -13.18 -24.26 -0.19
CA VAL A 350 -13.75 -25.52 -0.67
C VAL A 350 -14.73 -26.03 0.41
N GLU A 351 -15.99 -26.15 0.04
CA GLU A 351 -17.06 -26.68 0.90
C GLU A 351 -17.76 -27.80 0.12
N ASP A 352 -17.79 -29.02 0.68
CA ASP A 352 -18.40 -30.21 0.07
C ASP A 352 -17.93 -30.51 -1.39
N GLY A 353 -16.67 -30.19 -1.69
CA GLY A 353 -16.09 -30.37 -3.03
C GLY A 353 -16.44 -29.27 -4.03
N PHE A 354 -17.08 -28.20 -3.60
CA PHE A 354 -17.43 -27.05 -4.42
C PHE A 354 -16.72 -25.78 -3.95
N VAL A 355 -16.60 -24.82 -4.85
CA VAL A 355 -16.04 -23.51 -4.55
C VAL A 355 -17.12 -22.62 -3.93
N SER A 356 -16.85 -22.12 -2.71
CA SER A 356 -17.65 -21.11 -2.00
C SER A 356 -16.87 -19.80 -1.98
N CYS A 357 -17.53 -18.67 -2.28
CA CYS A 357 -16.91 -17.35 -2.39
C CYS A 357 -17.59 -16.33 -1.49
N ARG A 358 -16.77 -15.54 -0.78
CA ARG A 358 -17.25 -14.37 -0.05
C ARG A 358 -17.00 -13.11 -0.86
N VAL A 359 -18.07 -12.34 -1.10
CA VAL A 359 -18.01 -11.05 -1.79
C VAL A 359 -18.10 -9.92 -0.76
N LEU A 360 -17.16 -8.98 -0.80
CA LEU A 360 -17.16 -7.81 0.08
C LEU A 360 -18.39 -6.93 -0.21
N GLY A 361 -19.04 -6.47 0.87
CA GLY A 361 -20.28 -5.68 0.76
C GLY A 361 -21.51 -6.47 0.32
N GLY A 362 -21.37 -7.78 0.04
CA GLY A 362 -22.45 -8.61 -0.50
C GLY A 362 -22.78 -8.31 -1.96
N GLY A 363 -23.83 -8.94 -2.49
CA GLY A 363 -24.30 -8.73 -3.86
C GLY A 363 -23.52 -9.47 -4.94
N GLU A 364 -23.56 -8.95 -6.17
CA GLU A 364 -22.93 -9.58 -7.35
C GLU A 364 -21.40 -9.45 -7.31
N ALA A 365 -20.69 -10.55 -7.56
CA ALA A 365 -19.24 -10.55 -7.71
C ALA A 365 -18.84 -9.78 -8.97
N ARG A 366 -17.90 -8.83 -8.82
CA ARG A 366 -17.39 -7.96 -9.89
C ARG A 366 -15.96 -8.28 -10.29
N GLY A 367 -15.20 -8.89 -9.38
CA GLY A 367 -13.79 -9.22 -9.59
C GLY A 367 -13.17 -9.93 -8.41
N LEU A 368 -11.87 -10.12 -8.46
CA LEU A 368 -11.07 -10.89 -7.53
C LEU A 368 -10.00 -9.99 -6.92
N CYS A 369 -9.96 -9.84 -5.59
CA CYS A 369 -8.85 -9.12 -4.96
C CYS A 369 -7.69 -10.06 -4.63
N GLY A 370 -6.58 -9.51 -4.13
CA GLY A 370 -5.36 -10.27 -3.89
C GLY A 370 -5.54 -11.45 -2.94
N SER A 371 -6.26 -11.26 -1.82
CA SER A 371 -6.54 -12.36 -0.87
C SER A 371 -7.42 -13.44 -1.52
N GLY A 372 -8.46 -13.02 -2.25
CA GLY A 372 -9.30 -13.93 -3.02
C GLY A 372 -8.52 -14.70 -4.10
N LEU A 373 -7.52 -14.07 -4.75
CA LEU A 373 -6.64 -14.74 -5.71
C LEU A 373 -5.84 -15.87 -5.05
N VAL A 374 -5.24 -15.60 -3.91
CA VAL A 374 -4.48 -16.61 -3.15
C VAL A 374 -5.37 -17.76 -2.75
N ASP A 375 -6.55 -17.47 -2.22
CA ASP A 375 -7.53 -18.48 -1.82
C ASP A 375 -8.06 -19.28 -3.02
N ALA A 376 -8.34 -18.62 -4.15
CA ALA A 376 -8.82 -19.29 -5.36
C ALA A 376 -7.80 -20.30 -5.89
N VAL A 377 -6.51 -19.94 -5.91
CA VAL A 377 -5.45 -20.88 -6.33
C VAL A 377 -5.29 -21.99 -5.31
N ALA A 378 -5.33 -21.71 -4.02
CA ALA A 378 -5.27 -22.72 -2.96
C ALA A 378 -6.45 -23.72 -3.04
N ALA A 379 -7.66 -23.22 -3.31
CA ALA A 379 -8.85 -24.05 -3.55
C ALA A 379 -8.72 -24.88 -4.85
N GLY A 380 -8.16 -24.29 -5.90
CA GLY A 380 -7.90 -25.00 -7.16
C GLY A 380 -6.88 -26.13 -7.00
N LEU A 381 -5.87 -25.97 -6.16
CA LEU A 381 -4.92 -27.03 -5.80
C LEU A 381 -5.59 -28.14 -4.99
N GLU A 382 -6.43 -27.77 -4.01
CA GLU A 382 -7.17 -28.73 -3.18
C GLU A 382 -8.15 -29.59 -3.99
N LEU A 383 -8.80 -28.99 -4.98
CA LEU A 383 -9.74 -29.69 -5.89
C LEU A 383 -9.03 -30.41 -7.06
N GLU A 384 -7.70 -30.38 -7.11
CA GLU A 384 -6.90 -30.88 -8.23
C GLU A 384 -7.27 -30.23 -9.58
N TRP A 385 -7.88 -29.04 -9.56
CA TRP A 385 -8.18 -28.25 -10.76
C TRP A 385 -6.98 -27.44 -11.23
N ILE A 386 -6.01 -27.25 -10.35
CA ILE A 386 -4.70 -26.65 -10.62
C ILE A 386 -3.63 -27.65 -10.17
N HIS A 387 -2.68 -27.95 -11.04
CA HIS A 387 -1.54 -28.80 -10.71
C HIS A 387 -0.46 -27.98 -9.95
N PRO A 388 0.46 -28.64 -9.19
CA PRO A 388 1.54 -27.94 -8.48
C PRO A 388 2.43 -27.05 -9.35
N ASN A 389 2.51 -27.33 -10.66
CA ASN A 389 3.22 -26.49 -11.63
C ASN A 389 2.41 -25.29 -12.15
N GLY A 390 1.19 -25.07 -11.63
CA GLY A 390 0.30 -23.97 -11.99
C GLY A 390 -0.56 -24.21 -13.25
N ARG A 391 -0.47 -25.37 -13.90
CA ARG A 391 -1.32 -25.69 -15.06
C ARG A 391 -2.72 -26.08 -14.61
N MET A 392 -3.74 -25.55 -15.27
CA MET A 392 -5.13 -25.97 -15.05
C MET A 392 -5.38 -27.37 -15.64
N ALA A 393 -5.98 -28.24 -14.82
CA ALA A 393 -6.34 -29.61 -15.22
C ALA A 393 -7.59 -29.60 -16.11
N ASN A 394 -7.41 -29.87 -17.41
CA ASN A 394 -8.50 -30.03 -18.38
C ASN A 394 -9.56 -28.91 -18.40
N ARG A 395 -9.18 -27.69 -17.97
CA ARG A 395 -10.07 -26.53 -17.87
C ARG A 395 -9.44 -25.31 -18.53
N ARG A 396 -10.26 -24.46 -19.15
CA ARG A 396 -9.81 -23.16 -19.67
C ARG A 396 -9.76 -22.09 -18.59
N GLU A 397 -10.63 -22.22 -17.57
CA GLU A 397 -10.77 -21.31 -16.45
C GLU A 397 -11.42 -22.04 -15.26
N MET A 398 -11.29 -21.49 -14.06
CA MET A 398 -11.96 -21.95 -12.85
C MET A 398 -13.06 -20.94 -12.48
N PRO A 399 -14.35 -21.31 -12.63
CA PRO A 399 -15.45 -20.46 -12.21
C PRO A 399 -15.41 -20.23 -10.69
N LEU A 400 -15.68 -18.98 -10.26
CA LEU A 400 -15.72 -18.58 -8.85
C LEU A 400 -17.15 -18.18 -8.44
N ALA A 401 -17.56 -16.95 -8.73
CA ALA A 401 -18.89 -16.47 -8.42
C ALA A 401 -19.44 -15.59 -9.54
N GLY A 402 -20.70 -15.79 -9.92
CA GLY A 402 -21.36 -15.07 -11.00
C GLY A 402 -20.61 -15.23 -12.33
N LYS A 403 -20.08 -14.11 -12.85
CA LYS A 403 -19.28 -14.09 -14.09
C LYS A 403 -17.76 -14.05 -13.84
N VAL A 404 -17.34 -14.12 -12.57
CA VAL A 404 -15.93 -14.05 -12.21
C VAL A 404 -15.31 -15.44 -12.23
N SER A 405 -14.21 -15.57 -12.97
CA SER A 405 -13.43 -16.79 -13.12
C SER A 405 -11.94 -16.51 -12.92
N LEU A 406 -11.21 -17.50 -12.43
CA LEU A 406 -9.74 -17.50 -12.39
C LEU A 406 -9.20 -18.10 -13.69
N HIS A 407 -8.26 -17.40 -14.34
CA HIS A 407 -7.66 -17.81 -15.60
C HIS A 407 -6.21 -18.29 -15.43
N PRO A 408 -5.65 -19.10 -16.36
CA PRO A 408 -4.25 -19.57 -16.29
C PRO A 408 -3.23 -18.43 -16.18
N ARG A 409 -3.51 -17.28 -16.80
CA ARG A 409 -2.66 -16.08 -16.69
C ARG A 409 -2.63 -15.56 -15.25
N ASP A 410 -3.74 -15.58 -14.55
CA ASP A 410 -3.85 -15.08 -13.17
C ASP A 410 -3.05 -15.98 -12.21
N VAL A 411 -3.12 -17.30 -12.43
CA VAL A 411 -2.28 -18.28 -11.74
C VAL A 411 -0.80 -17.99 -11.97
N ARG A 412 -0.42 -17.65 -13.20
CA ARG A 412 0.97 -17.32 -13.54
C ARG A 412 1.45 -16.03 -12.85
N GLU A 413 0.62 -14.99 -12.83
CA GLU A 413 0.95 -13.75 -12.11
C GLU A 413 1.18 -14.02 -10.61
N LEU A 414 0.36 -14.89 -10.00
CA LEU A 414 0.57 -15.31 -8.60
C LEU A 414 1.86 -16.11 -8.41
N GLN A 415 2.18 -17.04 -9.32
CA GLN A 415 3.43 -17.81 -9.28
C GLN A 415 4.66 -16.89 -9.30
N LEU A 416 4.66 -15.90 -10.19
CA LEU A 416 5.74 -14.92 -10.29
C LEU A 416 5.89 -14.12 -9.00
N ALA A 417 4.78 -13.58 -8.49
CA ALA A 417 4.79 -12.76 -7.28
C ALA A 417 5.27 -13.55 -6.05
N LYS A 418 4.64 -14.72 -5.78
CA LYS A 418 5.00 -15.51 -4.60
C LYS A 418 6.40 -16.12 -4.71
N GLY A 419 6.80 -16.51 -5.93
CA GLY A 419 8.13 -17.06 -6.19
C GLY A 419 9.24 -16.06 -5.88
N ALA A 420 9.06 -14.79 -6.25
CA ALA A 420 10.03 -13.74 -5.96
C ALA A 420 10.21 -13.54 -4.45
N ILE A 421 9.13 -13.48 -3.70
CA ILE A 421 9.16 -13.29 -2.23
C ILE A 421 9.77 -14.51 -1.54
N ALA A 422 9.34 -15.73 -1.91
CA ALA A 422 9.87 -16.96 -1.33
C ALA A 422 11.37 -17.14 -1.63
N ALA A 423 11.82 -16.77 -2.85
CA ALA A 423 13.23 -16.78 -3.20
C ALA A 423 14.03 -15.77 -2.38
N GLY A 424 13.52 -14.54 -2.21
CA GLY A 424 14.14 -13.52 -1.37
C GLY A 424 14.33 -13.99 0.06
N LEU A 425 13.30 -14.58 0.67
CA LEU A 425 13.39 -15.14 2.03
C LEU A 425 14.45 -16.24 2.13
N LYS A 426 14.48 -17.16 1.16
CA LYS A 426 15.43 -18.27 1.12
C LYS A 426 16.88 -17.82 0.96
N ILE A 427 17.11 -16.86 0.07
CA ILE A 427 18.44 -16.29 -0.16
C ILE A 427 18.94 -15.53 1.08
N LEU A 428 18.08 -14.71 1.71
CA LEU A 428 18.48 -14.03 2.94
C LEU A 428 18.81 -15.01 4.07
N ALA A 429 18.03 -16.11 4.22
CA ALA A 429 18.35 -17.16 5.18
C ALA A 429 19.72 -17.80 4.88
N GLN A 430 20.03 -18.11 3.61
CA GLN A 430 21.32 -18.64 3.18
C GLN A 430 22.47 -17.66 3.44
N HIS A 431 22.31 -16.36 3.10
CA HIS A 431 23.30 -15.31 3.40
C HIS A 431 23.50 -15.07 4.89
N PHE A 432 22.47 -15.36 5.69
CA PHE A 432 22.59 -15.37 7.15
C PHE A 432 23.42 -16.57 7.65
N GLY A 433 23.48 -17.65 6.90
CA GLY A 433 24.09 -18.92 7.25
C GLY A 433 23.10 -19.91 7.90
N ALA A 434 21.81 -19.78 7.57
CA ALA A 434 20.71 -20.54 8.14
C ALA A 434 19.75 -21.06 7.05
N THR A 435 18.78 -21.83 7.47
CA THR A 435 17.67 -22.32 6.65
C THR A 435 16.34 -21.66 7.09
N ILE A 436 15.32 -21.76 6.24
CA ILE A 436 13.97 -21.26 6.57
C ILE A 436 13.40 -21.97 7.80
N ASP A 437 13.74 -23.25 8.03
CA ASP A 437 13.26 -24.04 9.17
C ASP A 437 13.81 -23.55 10.51
N GLU A 438 14.92 -22.82 10.51
CA GLU A 438 15.52 -22.23 11.71
C GLU A 438 14.87 -20.91 12.12
N LEU A 439 14.05 -20.31 11.25
CA LEU A 439 13.25 -19.13 11.59
C LEU A 439 12.27 -19.46 12.72
N LYS A 440 12.41 -18.80 13.85
CA LYS A 440 11.52 -18.97 15.00
C LYS A 440 10.18 -18.29 14.80
N GLN A 441 10.21 -17.15 14.10
CA GLN A 441 9.03 -16.34 13.84
C GLN A 441 9.15 -15.61 12.51
N VAL A 442 8.02 -15.44 11.83
CA VAL A 442 7.89 -14.63 10.61
C VAL A 442 6.76 -13.64 10.82
N HIS A 443 7.08 -12.36 10.77
CA HIS A 443 6.12 -11.27 10.85
C HIS A 443 5.60 -10.97 9.45
N LEU A 444 4.27 -11.03 9.24
CA LEU A 444 3.62 -10.61 8.00
C LEU A 444 3.11 -9.19 8.17
N ALA A 445 3.71 -8.26 7.46
CA ALA A 445 3.35 -6.86 7.44
C ALA A 445 2.71 -6.45 6.10
N GLY A 446 2.34 -5.18 6.04
CA GLY A 446 1.68 -4.58 4.87
C GLY A 446 0.18 -4.84 4.82
N ALA A 447 -0.51 -4.07 3.98
CA ALA A 447 -1.95 -4.16 3.86
C ALA A 447 -2.40 -5.57 3.43
N PHE A 448 -1.70 -6.18 2.47
CA PHE A 448 -2.00 -7.53 2.00
C PHE A 448 -1.67 -8.60 3.06
N GLY A 449 -0.56 -8.47 3.79
CA GLY A 449 -0.12 -9.43 4.81
C GLY A 449 -1.15 -9.66 5.93
N ASN A 450 -1.98 -8.66 6.23
CA ASN A 450 -3.04 -8.77 7.24
C ASN A 450 -4.29 -9.52 6.77
N TYR A 451 -4.60 -9.47 5.48
CA TYR A 451 -5.83 -10.05 4.94
C TYR A 451 -5.64 -11.42 4.30
N ILE A 452 -4.39 -11.82 4.04
CA ILE A 452 -4.09 -13.12 3.43
C ILE A 452 -4.43 -14.26 4.38
N SER A 453 -5.12 -15.26 3.87
CA SER A 453 -5.28 -16.54 4.57
C SER A 453 -3.91 -17.24 4.72
N ARG A 454 -3.43 -17.37 5.94
CA ARG A 454 -2.15 -18.06 6.22
C ARG A 454 -2.14 -19.50 5.73
N THR A 455 -3.28 -20.18 5.83
CA THR A 455 -3.43 -21.55 5.32
C THR A 455 -3.32 -21.59 3.80
N SER A 456 -3.99 -20.67 3.10
CA SER A 456 -3.89 -20.57 1.64
C SER A 456 -2.48 -20.16 1.21
N ALA A 457 -1.85 -19.22 1.92
CA ALA A 457 -0.47 -18.81 1.67
C ALA A 457 0.53 -19.97 1.85
N GLN A 458 0.28 -20.85 2.82
CA GLN A 458 1.07 -22.07 3.01
C GLN A 458 0.82 -23.07 1.86
N LYS A 459 -0.43 -23.31 1.47
CA LYS A 459 -0.78 -24.21 0.36
C LYS A 459 -0.13 -23.81 -0.96
N ILE A 460 -0.07 -22.51 -1.26
CA ILE A 460 0.59 -22.02 -2.47
C ILE A 460 2.11 -21.93 -2.35
N GLY A 461 2.70 -22.26 -1.20
CA GLY A 461 4.14 -22.23 -0.98
C GLY A 461 4.75 -20.82 -0.80
N LEU A 462 3.94 -19.81 -0.47
CA LEU A 462 4.45 -18.49 -0.07
C LEU A 462 5.04 -18.55 1.35
N LEU A 463 4.41 -19.34 2.24
CA LEU A 463 4.85 -19.57 3.62
C LEU A 463 5.22 -21.03 3.80
N ARG A 464 6.51 -21.35 3.77
CA ARG A 464 7.02 -22.73 3.91
C ARG A 464 7.44 -23.05 5.35
N MET A 465 6.66 -22.60 6.33
CA MET A 465 6.90 -22.86 7.75
C MET A 465 5.59 -23.16 8.49
N PRO A 466 5.65 -23.74 9.70
CA PRO A 466 4.48 -23.95 10.53
C PRO A 466 3.73 -22.66 10.84
N LEU A 467 2.40 -22.66 10.71
CA LEU A 467 1.56 -21.45 10.84
C LEU A 467 1.62 -20.81 12.23
N ASN A 468 1.97 -21.56 13.27
CA ASN A 468 2.18 -21.03 14.63
C ASN A 468 3.42 -20.14 14.75
N ARG A 469 4.31 -20.14 13.77
CA ARG A 469 5.46 -19.23 13.67
C ARG A 469 5.14 -17.97 12.87
N VAL A 470 3.97 -17.91 12.23
CA VAL A 470 3.58 -16.77 11.38
C VAL A 470 2.68 -15.82 12.16
N VAL A 471 3.13 -14.58 12.33
CA VAL A 471 2.45 -13.54 13.12
C VAL A 471 2.04 -12.39 12.22
N PRO A 472 0.74 -12.08 12.13
CA PRO A 472 0.30 -10.85 11.48
C PRO A 472 0.85 -9.64 12.24
N ALA A 473 1.45 -8.69 11.54
CA ALA A 473 2.13 -7.55 12.14
C ALA A 473 1.49 -6.19 11.80
N GLY A 474 0.46 -6.15 10.98
CA GLY A 474 -0.24 -4.91 10.66
C GLY A 474 0.52 -3.97 9.74
N ASN A 475 0.25 -2.68 9.88
CA ASN A 475 1.04 -1.63 9.24
C ASN A 475 2.25 -1.31 10.12
N THR A 476 3.32 -2.09 9.97
CA THR A 476 4.55 -1.93 10.76
C THR A 476 5.31 -0.66 10.41
N ALA A 477 5.15 -0.13 9.20
CA ALA A 477 5.73 1.14 8.77
C ALA A 477 5.14 2.30 9.58
N LEU A 478 3.81 2.40 9.65
CA LEU A 478 3.14 3.43 10.44
C LEU A 478 3.38 3.26 11.94
N LEU A 479 3.38 2.00 12.45
CA LEU A 479 3.67 1.73 13.86
C LEU A 479 5.10 2.18 14.23
N GLY A 480 6.09 1.84 13.40
CA GLY A 480 7.46 2.29 13.64
C GLY A 480 7.60 3.81 13.50
N ALA A 481 6.91 4.46 12.55
CA ALA A 481 6.88 5.93 12.47
C ALA A 481 6.32 6.57 13.75
N LYS A 482 5.28 5.96 14.38
CA LYS A 482 4.79 6.41 15.69
C LYS A 482 5.84 6.24 16.79
N MET A 483 6.53 5.09 16.81
CA MET A 483 7.60 4.84 17.80
C MET A 483 8.73 5.86 17.67
N ALA A 484 9.08 6.26 16.46
CA ALA A 484 10.13 7.24 16.20
C ALA A 484 9.81 8.64 16.75
N LEU A 485 8.55 9.00 16.93
CA LEU A 485 8.15 10.24 17.61
C LEU A 485 8.59 10.28 19.08
N PHE A 486 8.79 9.13 19.70
CA PHE A 486 9.13 8.99 21.12
C PHE A 486 10.59 8.61 21.39
N GLU A 487 11.36 8.35 20.34
CA GLU A 487 12.74 7.89 20.44
C GLU A 487 13.73 8.89 19.84
N ASP A 488 14.98 8.78 20.25
CA ASP A 488 16.03 9.65 19.73
C ASP A 488 16.47 9.19 18.33
N ALA A 489 16.74 10.16 17.47
CA ALA A 489 17.10 9.98 16.08
C ALA A 489 18.35 9.09 15.92
N GLU A 490 19.33 9.22 16.83
CA GLU A 490 20.58 8.49 16.80
C GLU A 490 20.39 6.97 16.96
N LYS A 491 19.38 6.56 17.73
CA LYS A 491 19.03 5.13 17.87
C LYS A 491 18.63 4.53 16.51
N TRP A 492 17.80 5.24 15.77
CA TRP A 492 17.33 4.81 14.45
C TRP A 492 18.45 4.77 13.41
N ASP A 493 19.34 5.77 13.43
CA ASP A 493 20.52 5.78 12.55
C ASP A 493 21.50 4.64 12.88
N ALA A 494 21.64 4.30 14.17
CA ALA A 494 22.46 3.18 14.60
C ALA A 494 21.89 1.83 14.14
N ILE A 495 20.57 1.65 14.20
CA ILE A 495 19.89 0.45 13.70
C ILE A 495 20.07 0.36 12.17
N ALA A 496 19.79 1.45 11.44
CA ALA A 496 19.93 1.49 9.98
C ALA A 496 21.32 1.07 9.51
N LYS A 497 22.39 1.52 10.18
CA LYS A 497 23.78 1.15 9.88
C LYS A 497 24.11 -0.33 10.09
N ARG A 498 23.34 -1.04 10.90
CA ARG A 498 23.52 -2.49 11.17
C ARG A 498 22.83 -3.36 10.12
N VAL A 499 21.87 -2.81 9.38
CA VAL A 499 21.14 -3.55 8.36
C VAL A 499 21.98 -3.61 7.08
N GLN A 500 22.13 -4.81 6.53
CA GLN A 500 22.85 -5.04 5.28
C GLN A 500 21.86 -5.36 4.17
N HIS A 501 21.86 -4.55 3.13
CA HIS A 501 21.05 -4.80 1.94
C HIS A 501 21.73 -5.86 1.06
N VAL A 502 20.96 -6.87 0.65
CA VAL A 502 21.38 -7.94 -0.28
C VAL A 502 20.70 -7.69 -1.62
N SER A 503 21.50 -7.47 -2.66
CA SER A 503 21.00 -7.34 -4.03
C SER A 503 20.75 -8.73 -4.61
N LEU A 504 19.48 -9.07 -4.89
CA LEU A 504 19.14 -10.36 -5.49
C LEU A 504 19.60 -10.48 -6.93
N ASN A 505 19.80 -9.35 -7.64
CA ASN A 505 20.30 -9.36 -9.01
C ASN A 505 21.77 -9.78 -9.10
N ASP A 506 22.51 -9.62 -8.01
CA ASP A 506 23.94 -9.97 -7.91
C ASP A 506 24.15 -11.37 -7.33
N ASP A 507 23.08 -12.05 -6.89
CA ASP A 507 23.15 -13.40 -6.35
C ASP A 507 23.06 -14.44 -7.47
N GLU A 508 24.12 -15.22 -7.67
CA GLU A 508 24.22 -16.23 -8.74
C GLU A 508 23.13 -17.30 -8.64
N SER A 509 22.65 -17.61 -7.43
CA SER A 509 21.63 -18.63 -7.19
C SER A 509 20.20 -18.12 -7.37
N PHE A 510 19.99 -16.80 -7.52
CA PHE A 510 18.65 -16.20 -7.53
C PHE A 510 17.74 -16.80 -8.60
N GLN A 511 18.23 -16.94 -9.84
CA GLN A 511 17.41 -17.42 -10.95
C GLN A 511 16.93 -18.86 -10.73
N ASP A 512 17.81 -19.73 -10.23
CA ASP A 512 17.50 -21.13 -9.97
C ASP A 512 16.52 -21.27 -8.80
N ILE A 513 16.77 -20.52 -7.72
CA ILE A 513 15.89 -20.52 -6.56
C ILE A 513 14.53 -19.94 -6.93
N TYR A 514 14.48 -18.84 -7.67
CA TYR A 514 13.23 -18.22 -8.13
C TYR A 514 12.41 -19.18 -9.00
N ALA A 515 13.06 -19.85 -9.96
CA ALA A 515 12.40 -20.84 -10.83
C ALA A 515 11.82 -22.00 -10.00
N ALA A 516 12.56 -22.50 -9.01
CA ALA A 516 12.11 -23.55 -8.11
C ALA A 516 10.93 -23.10 -7.23
N GLU A 517 10.98 -21.85 -6.76
CA GLU A 517 9.94 -21.29 -5.90
C GLU A 517 8.68 -20.83 -6.64
N MET A 518 8.63 -20.88 -7.99
CA MET A 518 7.40 -20.62 -8.74
C MET A 518 6.37 -21.76 -8.63
N GLY A 519 6.79 -23.00 -8.40
CA GLY A 519 5.88 -24.13 -8.14
C GLY A 519 5.07 -23.93 -6.85
N PHE A 520 3.86 -24.49 -6.78
CA PHE A 520 3.01 -24.50 -5.59
C PHE A 520 3.32 -25.69 -4.69
#